data_f16061dc42fc25ae28ef6fa7ac6842ca
#
_entry.id   f16061dc42fc25ae28ef6fa7ac6842ca
#
_cell.length_a   1.000
_cell.length_b   1.000
_cell.length_c   1.000
_cell.angle_alpha   90.00
_cell.angle_beta   90.00
_cell.angle_gamma   90.00
#
_symmetry.space_group_name_H-M   'P 1'
#
loop_
_entity.id
_entity.type
_entity.pdbx_description
1 polymer ?
#
loop_
_entity_poly.entity_id
_entity_poly.type
_entity_poly.pdbx_seq_one_letter_code
_entity_poly.pdbx_strand_id
1 'polypeptide(L)'
;MYKIGKYFLLFTFVFSFTQCARRSTPTGGLKDTLPPEMINASPKMNTIFFDKEKITITFDEFIKLKDTSNQLIISPPLELKQYKIKPQGTVSKKIQIELLDSLVEGTTYTFNFGESIIDNNEGNPLPFFRYAMSTGPIIDSLEIRGKITDAYERITAPYTSIHLYPIDSTFSDSTIFLKKPFYATSTLDSVVYNFKTLPPDPYDIIA
;
A
#
# COMPACT_ATOMS: atom_id res chain seq x y z
N MET A 1 -14.76 3.19 -78.96
CA MET A 1 -15.37 3.77 -77.74
C MET A 1 -15.25 2.86 -76.50
N TYR A 2 -15.20 1.56 -76.63
CA TYR A 2 -15.15 0.64 -75.46
C TYR A 2 -13.86 0.68 -74.61
N LYS A 3 -12.70 1.01 -75.19
CA LYS A 3 -11.42 1.03 -74.46
C LYS A 3 -11.31 2.24 -73.49
N ILE A 4 -11.89 3.39 -73.82
CA ILE A 4 -11.80 4.60 -72.99
C ILE A 4 -12.65 4.44 -71.73
N GLY A 5 -13.83 3.83 -71.83
CA GLY A 5 -14.67 3.53 -70.66
C GLY A 5 -14.01 2.58 -69.64
N LYS A 6 -13.20 1.63 -70.08
CA LYS A 6 -12.50 0.69 -69.23
C LYS A 6 -11.37 1.35 -68.43
N TYR A 7 -10.66 2.30 -69.04
CA TYR A 7 -9.62 3.05 -68.33
C TYR A 7 -10.21 4.08 -67.38
N PHE A 8 -11.36 4.68 -67.73
CA PHE A 8 -12.07 5.58 -66.82
C PHE A 8 -12.61 4.86 -65.58
N LEU A 9 -13.14 3.66 -65.74
CA LEU A 9 -13.59 2.81 -64.62
C LEU A 9 -12.45 2.33 -63.75
N LEU A 10 -11.29 2.02 -64.33
CA LEU A 10 -10.10 1.63 -63.61
C LEU A 10 -9.54 2.83 -62.81
N PHE A 11 -9.56 4.02 -63.38
CA PHE A 11 -9.07 5.24 -62.74
C PHE A 11 -9.96 5.65 -61.53
N THR A 12 -11.27 5.52 -61.63
CA THR A 12 -12.20 5.76 -60.50
C THR A 12 -12.03 4.73 -59.40
N PHE A 13 -11.74 3.47 -59.74
CA PHE A 13 -11.52 2.42 -58.75
C PHE A 13 -10.23 2.66 -57.95
N VAL A 14 -9.15 3.13 -58.56
CA VAL A 14 -7.88 3.43 -57.87
C VAL A 14 -8.02 4.63 -56.93
N PHE A 15 -8.87 5.64 -57.26
CA PHE A 15 -9.09 6.80 -56.42
C PHE A 15 -9.91 6.49 -55.14
N SER A 16 -10.68 5.39 -55.16
CA SER A 16 -11.46 4.96 -53.99
C SER A 16 -10.64 4.44 -52.82
N PHE A 17 -9.35 4.13 -53.00
CA PHE A 17 -8.48 3.60 -51.97
C PHE A 17 -7.62 4.66 -51.25
N THR A 18 -7.75 5.93 -51.58
CA THR A 18 -6.96 7.01 -50.94
C THR A 18 -7.66 7.61 -49.72
N GLN A 19 -8.59 6.90 -49.05
CA GLN A 19 -9.13 7.33 -47.78
C GLN A 19 -8.11 7.07 -46.67
N CYS A 20 -7.26 8.04 -46.42
CA CYS A 20 -6.49 8.11 -45.21
C CYS A 20 -7.44 8.28 -44.00
N ALA A 21 -7.77 7.18 -43.34
CA ALA A 21 -8.39 7.23 -42.04
C ALA A 21 -7.44 7.97 -41.09
N ARG A 22 -7.74 9.21 -40.73
CA ARG A 22 -7.08 9.90 -39.61
C ARG A 22 -7.34 9.08 -38.35
N ARG A 23 -6.32 8.40 -37.84
CA ARG A 23 -6.35 7.89 -36.47
C ARG A 23 -6.31 9.10 -35.54
N SER A 24 -7.47 9.60 -35.14
CA SER A 24 -7.54 10.48 -33.98
C SER A 24 -7.47 9.58 -32.76
N THR A 25 -6.41 9.69 -31.99
CA THR A 25 -6.45 9.23 -30.60
C THR A 25 -7.53 10.04 -29.90
N PRO A 26 -8.52 9.40 -29.26
CA PRO A 26 -9.49 10.13 -28.45
C PRO A 26 -8.70 10.92 -27.42
N THR A 27 -8.89 12.23 -27.39
CA THR A 27 -8.41 13.07 -26.30
C THR A 27 -9.18 12.62 -25.08
N GLY A 28 -8.50 11.90 -24.16
CA GLY A 28 -9.07 11.50 -22.88
C GLY A 28 -9.66 12.71 -22.14
N GLY A 29 -10.57 12.45 -21.20
CA GLY A 29 -11.05 13.44 -20.27
C GLY A 29 -9.94 14.09 -19.44
N LEU A 30 -10.29 14.91 -18.48
CA LEU A 30 -9.34 15.43 -17.49
C LEU A 30 -8.66 14.24 -16.80
N LYS A 31 -7.35 14.36 -16.59
CA LYS A 31 -6.59 13.35 -15.87
C LYS A 31 -7.15 13.22 -14.44
N ASP A 32 -7.43 12.01 -14.01
CA ASP A 32 -7.79 11.74 -12.62
C ASP A 32 -6.61 12.02 -11.70
N THR A 33 -6.83 12.69 -10.59
CA THR A 33 -5.83 13.03 -9.58
C THR A 33 -6.23 12.54 -8.20
N LEU A 34 -7.36 11.84 -8.10
CA LEU A 34 -7.84 11.31 -6.82
C LEU A 34 -7.19 9.96 -6.53
N PRO A 35 -6.86 9.69 -5.27
CA PRO A 35 -6.43 8.35 -4.85
C PRO A 35 -7.62 7.40 -4.80
N PRO A 36 -7.38 6.07 -4.89
CA PRO A 36 -8.45 5.09 -4.69
C PRO A 36 -9.04 5.19 -3.28
N GLU A 37 -10.34 4.97 -3.16
CA GLU A 37 -11.06 4.99 -1.89
C GLU A 37 -11.47 3.58 -1.45
N MET A 38 -11.31 3.28 -0.15
CA MET A 38 -11.80 2.03 0.41
C MET A 38 -13.32 2.06 0.56
N ILE A 39 -14.03 1.16 -0.14
CA ILE A 39 -15.48 1.00 -0.03
C ILE A 39 -15.85 0.12 1.17
N ASN A 40 -15.12 -1.00 1.35
CA ASN A 40 -15.46 -2.00 2.36
C ASN A 40 -14.23 -2.84 2.77
N ALA A 41 -14.28 -3.37 3.98
CA ALA A 41 -13.34 -4.38 4.46
C ALA A 41 -14.09 -5.53 5.14
N SER A 42 -13.61 -6.74 4.96
CA SER A 42 -14.14 -7.94 5.60
C SER A 42 -12.98 -8.79 6.15
N PRO A 43 -12.88 -8.97 7.48
CA PRO A 43 -13.64 -8.28 8.52
C PRO A 43 -13.54 -6.75 8.45
N LYS A 44 -14.45 -6.04 9.11
CA LYS A 44 -14.40 -4.57 9.18
C LYS A 44 -13.13 -4.09 9.86
N MET A 45 -12.70 -2.88 9.53
CA MET A 45 -11.61 -2.22 10.26
C MET A 45 -11.96 -2.15 11.76
N ASN A 46 -10.93 -2.27 12.59
CA ASN A 46 -11.03 -2.26 14.05
C ASN A 46 -11.91 -3.41 14.61
N THR A 47 -11.98 -4.54 13.90
CA THR A 47 -12.60 -5.75 14.44
C THR A 47 -11.80 -6.24 15.64
N ILE A 48 -12.50 -6.54 16.73
CA ILE A 48 -11.98 -7.20 17.94
C ILE A 48 -12.30 -8.70 17.89
N PHE A 49 -11.63 -9.49 18.74
CA PHE A 49 -11.76 -10.96 18.73
C PHE A 49 -11.57 -11.53 17.32
N PHE A 50 -10.58 -11.01 16.60
CA PHE A 50 -10.30 -11.46 15.24
C PHE A 50 -9.85 -12.91 15.24
N ASP A 51 -10.59 -13.76 14.52
CA ASP A 51 -10.40 -15.21 14.42
C ASP A 51 -10.33 -15.72 12.97
N LYS A 52 -10.18 -14.81 12.01
CA LYS A 52 -10.21 -15.17 10.59
C LYS A 52 -8.80 -15.35 10.02
N GLU A 53 -8.70 -16.23 9.05
CA GLU A 53 -7.46 -16.44 8.29
C GLU A 53 -7.29 -15.47 7.12
N LYS A 54 -8.33 -14.69 6.81
CA LYS A 54 -8.34 -13.84 5.62
C LYS A 54 -8.99 -12.48 5.88
N ILE A 55 -8.29 -11.44 5.38
CA ILE A 55 -8.78 -10.08 5.31
C ILE A 55 -8.96 -9.71 3.84
N THR A 56 -10.08 -9.09 3.50
CA THR A 56 -10.36 -8.57 2.16
C THR A 56 -10.73 -7.10 2.24
N ILE A 57 -10.00 -6.24 1.57
CA ILE A 57 -10.23 -4.80 1.50
C ILE A 57 -10.63 -4.47 0.06
N THR A 58 -11.76 -3.81 -0.14
CA THR A 58 -12.33 -3.50 -1.46
C THR A 58 -12.28 -2.00 -1.70
N PHE A 59 -11.82 -1.63 -2.89
CA PHE A 59 -11.70 -0.25 -3.37
C PHE A 59 -12.73 0.04 -4.47
N ASP A 60 -13.02 1.31 -4.69
CA ASP A 60 -13.92 1.82 -5.72
C ASP A 60 -13.38 1.55 -7.13
N GLU A 61 -12.05 1.56 -7.30
CA GLU A 61 -11.38 1.36 -8.57
C GLU A 61 -10.33 0.24 -8.55
N PHE A 62 -9.72 -0.03 -9.70
CA PHE A 62 -8.62 -0.99 -9.83
C PHE A 62 -7.33 -0.42 -9.26
N ILE A 63 -6.72 -1.14 -8.34
CA ILE A 63 -5.46 -0.80 -7.68
C ILE A 63 -4.35 -1.77 -8.04
N LYS A 64 -3.13 -1.30 -7.87
CA LYS A 64 -1.89 -2.09 -7.85
C LYS A 64 -1.21 -1.92 -6.50
N LEU A 65 -0.45 -2.93 -6.11
CA LEU A 65 0.49 -2.81 -5.00
C LEU A 65 1.90 -2.61 -5.56
N LYS A 66 2.52 -1.49 -5.18
CA LYS A 66 3.87 -1.10 -5.60
C LYS A 66 4.80 -1.11 -4.39
N ASP A 67 5.98 -1.70 -4.56
CA ASP A 67 7.06 -1.68 -3.54
C ASP A 67 6.61 -2.09 -2.12
N THR A 68 5.77 -3.11 -2.03
CA THR A 68 5.25 -3.60 -0.73
C THR A 68 6.34 -4.08 0.21
N SER A 69 7.49 -4.52 -0.31
CA SER A 69 8.62 -4.95 0.51
C SER A 69 9.21 -3.84 1.38
N ASN A 70 9.16 -2.59 0.91
CA ASN A 70 9.69 -1.43 1.62
C ASN A 70 8.60 -0.58 2.26
N GLN A 71 7.38 -0.62 1.73
CA GLN A 71 6.28 0.25 2.13
C GLN A 71 5.31 -0.38 3.14
N LEU A 72 5.11 -1.71 3.04
CA LEU A 72 4.18 -2.39 3.95
C LEU A 72 4.86 -2.65 5.29
N ILE A 73 4.33 -2.01 6.32
CA ILE A 73 4.76 -2.20 7.70
C ILE A 73 3.64 -2.90 8.46
N ILE A 74 3.95 -4.07 9.01
CA ILE A 74 3.04 -4.83 9.86
C ILE A 74 3.53 -4.71 11.30
N SER A 75 2.66 -4.32 12.21
CA SER A 75 2.97 -4.14 13.62
C SER A 75 1.93 -4.85 14.51
N PRO A 76 2.34 -5.75 15.40
CA PRO A 76 3.67 -6.36 15.51
C PRO A 76 4.12 -7.05 14.23
N PRO A 77 5.44 -7.16 13.98
CA PRO A 77 5.95 -7.70 12.72
C PRO A 77 5.62 -9.17 12.55
N LEU A 78 5.16 -9.55 11.36
CA LEU A 78 4.97 -10.92 10.93
C LEU A 78 6.11 -11.35 9.98
N GLU A 79 6.48 -12.61 10.06
CA GLU A 79 7.41 -13.20 9.10
C GLU A 79 6.76 -13.35 7.72
N LEU A 80 7.54 -13.21 6.64
CA LEU A 80 7.02 -13.36 5.27
C LEU A 80 6.32 -14.71 5.00
N LYS A 81 6.68 -15.75 5.75
CA LYS A 81 6.03 -17.06 5.68
C LYS A 81 4.69 -17.14 6.41
N GLN A 82 4.36 -16.16 7.27
CA GLN A 82 3.16 -16.15 8.10
C GLN A 82 1.98 -15.45 7.41
N TYR A 83 2.21 -14.78 6.29
CA TYR A 83 1.13 -14.13 5.55
C TYR A 83 1.39 -14.12 4.04
N LYS A 84 0.33 -13.95 3.27
CA LYS A 84 0.36 -13.66 1.84
C LYS A 84 -0.52 -12.46 1.54
N ILE A 85 -0.09 -11.62 0.63
CA ILE A 85 -0.85 -10.46 0.19
C ILE A 85 -1.04 -10.49 -1.32
N LYS A 86 -2.22 -10.11 -1.77
CA LYS A 86 -2.61 -10.00 -3.19
C LYS A 86 -3.31 -8.65 -3.43
N PRO A 87 -3.20 -8.06 -4.63
CA PRO A 87 -2.54 -8.57 -5.84
C PRO A 87 -1.03 -8.42 -5.76
N GLN A 88 -0.29 -9.29 -6.45
CA GLN A 88 1.15 -9.16 -6.68
C GLN A 88 1.39 -9.16 -8.18
N GLY A 89 1.95 -8.05 -8.70
CA GLY A 89 2.24 -7.89 -10.13
C GLY A 89 1.01 -7.82 -11.05
N THR A 90 -0.21 -7.81 -10.51
CA THR A 90 -1.48 -7.73 -11.24
C THR A 90 -2.36 -6.61 -10.66
N VAL A 91 -3.49 -6.33 -11.31
CA VAL A 91 -4.46 -5.34 -10.85
C VAL A 91 -5.68 -6.03 -10.24
N SER A 92 -6.30 -5.37 -9.25
CA SER A 92 -7.52 -5.86 -8.61
C SER A 92 -8.26 -4.70 -7.94
N LYS A 93 -9.58 -4.81 -7.79
CA LYS A 93 -10.33 -3.93 -6.89
C LYS A 93 -10.22 -4.35 -5.42
N LYS A 94 -9.47 -5.41 -5.12
CA LYS A 94 -9.40 -5.96 -3.76
C LYS A 94 -7.96 -6.25 -3.36
N ILE A 95 -7.60 -5.86 -2.15
CA ILE A 95 -6.46 -6.42 -1.44
C ILE A 95 -6.95 -7.59 -0.61
N GLN A 96 -6.22 -8.71 -0.67
CA GLN A 96 -6.45 -9.89 0.17
C GLN A 96 -5.19 -10.17 0.96
N ILE A 97 -5.33 -10.28 2.27
CA ILE A 97 -4.27 -10.70 3.19
C ILE A 97 -4.70 -12.06 3.72
N GLU A 98 -3.92 -13.08 3.44
CA GLU A 98 -4.10 -14.45 3.96
C GLU A 98 -3.09 -14.64 5.08
N LEU A 99 -3.58 -14.92 6.29
CA LEU A 99 -2.76 -15.26 7.44
C LEU A 99 -2.54 -16.76 7.42
N LEU A 100 -1.30 -17.19 7.43
CA LEU A 100 -0.89 -18.59 7.27
C LEU A 100 -0.50 -19.24 8.60
N ASP A 101 -0.45 -18.45 9.66
CA ASP A 101 -0.08 -18.88 10.99
C ASP A 101 -0.93 -18.17 12.04
N SER A 102 -0.98 -18.70 13.24
CA SER A 102 -1.73 -18.12 14.35
C SER A 102 -1.13 -16.80 14.81
N LEU A 103 -1.98 -15.83 15.03
CA LEU A 103 -1.60 -14.55 15.62
C LEU A 103 -1.48 -14.66 17.13
N VAL A 104 -0.69 -13.80 17.74
CA VAL A 104 -0.58 -13.70 19.20
C VAL A 104 -1.92 -13.24 19.78
N GLU A 105 -2.40 -13.92 20.80
CA GLU A 105 -3.66 -13.59 21.48
C GLU A 105 -3.57 -12.25 22.22
N GLY A 106 -4.70 -11.54 22.33
CA GLY A 106 -4.79 -10.26 23.04
C GLY A 106 -4.03 -9.12 22.40
N THR A 107 -3.67 -9.21 21.12
CA THR A 107 -2.75 -8.28 20.45
C THR A 107 -3.45 -7.49 19.33
N THR A 108 -3.19 -6.19 19.26
CA THR A 108 -3.63 -5.35 18.16
C THR A 108 -2.60 -5.38 17.02
N TYR A 109 -3.05 -5.82 15.86
CA TYR A 109 -2.26 -5.85 14.62
C TYR A 109 -2.65 -4.71 13.69
N THR A 110 -1.66 -4.09 13.07
CA THR A 110 -1.85 -3.07 12.04
C THR A 110 -1.08 -3.42 10.78
N PHE A 111 -1.72 -3.23 9.64
CA PHE A 111 -1.14 -3.31 8.30
C PHE A 111 -1.10 -1.90 7.73
N ASN A 112 0.03 -1.24 7.76
CA ASN A 112 0.24 0.09 7.20
C ASN A 112 0.87 -0.06 5.82
N PHE A 113 0.18 0.37 4.79
CA PHE A 113 0.59 0.22 3.40
C PHE A 113 1.51 1.33 2.90
N GLY A 114 1.79 2.36 3.73
CA GLY A 114 2.57 3.51 3.27
C GLY A 114 1.95 4.13 2.03
N GLU A 115 2.70 4.19 0.93
CA GLU A 115 2.26 4.65 -0.39
C GLU A 115 2.17 3.51 -1.41
N SER A 116 2.14 2.26 -0.95
CA SER A 116 2.15 1.10 -1.84
C SER A 116 0.86 0.88 -2.62
N ILE A 117 -0.27 1.38 -2.14
CA ILE A 117 -1.56 1.28 -2.83
C ILE A 117 -1.66 2.43 -3.82
N ILE A 118 -1.68 2.10 -5.10
CA ILE A 118 -1.83 3.09 -6.17
C ILE A 118 -2.98 2.70 -7.09
N ASP A 119 -3.67 3.68 -7.69
CA ASP A 119 -4.60 3.38 -8.77
C ASP A 119 -3.87 2.77 -9.97
N ASN A 120 -4.62 2.03 -10.79
CA ASN A 120 -4.03 1.33 -11.93
C ASN A 120 -3.74 2.27 -13.11
N ASN A 121 -4.52 3.30 -13.32
CA ASN A 121 -4.51 4.10 -14.53
C ASN A 121 -3.47 5.22 -14.45
N GLU A 122 -3.60 6.11 -13.50
CA GLU A 122 -2.79 7.31 -13.33
C GLU A 122 -1.64 7.13 -12.35
N GLY A 123 -1.74 6.15 -11.45
CA GLY A 123 -0.73 5.84 -10.44
C GLY A 123 -0.82 6.74 -9.20
N ASN A 124 -1.98 7.33 -8.92
CA ASN A 124 -2.20 8.16 -7.73
C ASN A 124 -2.09 7.30 -6.47
N PRO A 125 -1.22 7.60 -5.51
CA PRO A 125 -1.09 6.81 -4.30
C PRO A 125 -2.23 7.12 -3.32
N LEU A 126 -2.67 6.07 -2.59
CA LEU A 126 -3.46 6.21 -1.38
C LEU A 126 -2.50 6.23 -0.17
N PRO A 127 -2.11 7.43 0.32
CA PRO A 127 -1.09 7.52 1.34
C PRO A 127 -1.60 7.06 2.70
N PHE A 128 -0.73 6.38 3.45
CA PHE A 128 -0.92 6.02 4.85
C PHE A 128 -2.17 5.17 5.14
N PHE A 129 -2.68 4.45 4.13
CA PHE A 129 -3.78 3.54 4.37
C PHE A 129 -3.37 2.47 5.39
N ARG A 130 -4.18 2.32 6.42
CA ARG A 130 -3.92 1.39 7.52
C ARG A 130 -5.16 0.57 7.84
N TYR A 131 -5.01 -0.74 7.88
CA TYR A 131 -6.00 -1.66 8.40
C TYR A 131 -5.56 -2.14 9.79
N ALA A 132 -6.44 -2.02 10.78
CA ALA A 132 -6.18 -2.45 12.17
C ALA A 132 -7.23 -3.47 12.61
N MET A 133 -6.81 -4.42 13.46
CA MET A 133 -7.66 -5.43 14.10
C MET A 133 -7.03 -5.88 15.42
N SER A 134 -7.79 -6.53 16.29
CA SER A 134 -7.26 -7.13 17.51
C SER A 134 -7.77 -8.55 17.69
N THR A 135 -6.88 -9.45 18.11
CA THR A 135 -7.23 -10.80 18.57
C THR A 135 -7.83 -10.79 19.97
N GLY A 136 -7.72 -9.68 20.69
CA GLY A 136 -8.29 -9.45 22.00
C GLY A 136 -9.58 -8.63 21.99
N PRO A 137 -10.07 -8.25 23.18
CA PRO A 137 -11.34 -7.54 23.37
C PRO A 137 -11.26 -6.04 23.06
N ILE A 138 -10.08 -5.48 22.87
CA ILE A 138 -9.86 -4.06 22.66
C ILE A 138 -8.91 -3.83 21.45
N ILE A 139 -9.04 -2.67 20.85
CA ILE A 139 -8.03 -2.11 19.96
C ILE A 139 -7.20 -1.11 20.77
N ASP A 140 -5.90 -1.30 20.79
CA ASP A 140 -4.99 -0.34 21.44
C ASP A 140 -5.08 1.02 20.77
N SER A 141 -4.95 2.09 21.54
CA SER A 141 -5.22 3.44 21.05
C SER A 141 -4.13 4.48 21.34
N LEU A 142 -3.07 4.08 22.05
CA LEU A 142 -1.99 5.03 22.32
C LEU A 142 -1.20 5.36 21.05
N GLU A 143 -0.68 6.58 21.03
CA GLU A 143 0.14 7.09 19.92
C GLU A 143 1.45 7.65 20.47
N ILE A 144 2.54 7.39 19.72
CA ILE A 144 3.83 8.06 19.91
C ILE A 144 4.11 8.83 18.63
N ARG A 145 4.22 10.14 18.74
CA ARG A 145 4.58 11.03 17.63
C ARG A 145 5.85 11.77 17.95
N GLY A 146 6.72 11.88 16.98
CA GLY A 146 7.96 12.59 17.12
C GLY A 146 8.49 13.17 15.82
N LYS A 147 9.63 13.82 15.94
CA LYS A 147 10.39 14.39 14.83
C LYS A 147 11.81 13.85 14.89
N ILE A 148 12.35 13.46 13.75
CA ILE A 148 13.75 13.11 13.59
C ILE A 148 14.48 14.22 12.87
N THR A 149 15.69 14.49 13.33
CA THR A 149 16.60 15.41 12.67
C THR A 149 18.01 14.89 12.88
N ASP A 150 18.80 14.80 11.81
CA ASP A 150 20.22 14.47 11.91
C ASP A 150 20.93 15.48 12.81
N ALA A 151 21.74 14.99 13.75
CA ALA A 151 22.38 15.82 14.75
C ALA A 151 23.47 16.75 14.15
N TYR A 152 24.08 16.33 13.08
CA TYR A 152 25.20 17.04 12.44
C TYR A 152 24.70 17.90 11.28
N GLU A 153 24.02 17.30 10.30
CA GLU A 153 23.59 17.99 9.09
C GLU A 153 22.28 18.76 9.27
N ARG A 154 21.50 18.44 10.33
CA ARG A 154 20.16 18.99 10.62
C ARG A 154 19.14 18.75 9.52
N ILE A 155 19.44 17.81 8.64
CA ILE A 155 18.58 17.35 7.56
C ILE A 155 18.19 15.91 7.89
N THR A 156 16.94 15.56 7.73
CA THR A 156 16.48 14.17 7.89
C THR A 156 16.52 13.47 6.55
N ALA A 157 17.17 12.32 6.49
CA ALA A 157 17.07 11.47 5.32
C ALA A 157 15.61 11.03 5.10
N PRO A 158 15.09 11.05 3.87
CA PRO A 158 13.77 10.52 3.58
C PRO A 158 13.72 9.02 3.90
N TYR A 159 12.54 8.54 4.25
CA TYR A 159 12.31 7.12 4.59
C TYR A 159 13.16 6.60 5.75
N THR A 160 13.53 7.45 6.70
CA THR A 160 14.19 7.00 7.93
C THR A 160 13.26 6.07 8.68
N SER A 161 13.70 4.84 8.92
CA SER A 161 12.94 3.85 9.69
C SER A 161 13.09 4.10 11.18
N ILE A 162 11.99 4.03 11.90
CA ILE A 162 11.95 4.17 13.36
C ILE A 162 11.37 2.89 13.94
N HIS A 163 12.02 2.37 14.94
CA HIS A 163 11.69 1.10 15.58
C HIS A 163 11.36 1.30 17.05
N LEU A 164 10.39 0.54 17.57
CA LEU A 164 10.08 0.47 18.99
C LEU A 164 10.38 -0.94 19.50
N TYR A 165 11.06 -0.98 20.63
CA TYR A 165 11.34 -2.19 21.38
C TYR A 165 10.67 -2.07 22.76
N PRO A 166 9.85 -3.06 23.19
CA PRO A 166 9.31 -3.06 24.52
C PRO A 166 10.44 -3.18 25.57
N ILE A 167 10.39 -2.37 26.61
CA ILE A 167 11.31 -2.45 27.73
C ILE A 167 10.72 -3.39 28.76
N ASP A 168 11.16 -4.62 28.74
CA ASP A 168 10.82 -5.65 29.72
C ASP A 168 12.06 -6.13 30.48
N SER A 169 11.90 -7.13 31.37
CA SER A 169 13.00 -7.68 32.15
C SER A 169 14.11 -8.37 31.32
N THR A 170 13.87 -8.60 30.02
CA THR A 170 14.84 -9.22 29.08
C THR A 170 15.51 -8.19 28.18
N PHE A 171 15.11 -6.92 28.25
CA PHE A 171 15.68 -5.85 27.44
C PHE A 171 17.11 -5.54 27.84
N SER A 172 17.98 -5.41 26.87
CA SER A 172 19.38 -4.99 27.01
C SER A 172 19.82 -4.25 25.76
N ASP A 173 20.94 -3.54 25.82
CA ASP A 173 21.50 -2.82 24.67
C ASP A 173 21.76 -3.73 23.46
N SER A 174 21.93 -5.03 23.70
CA SER A 174 22.09 -6.03 22.62
C SER A 174 20.76 -6.39 21.94
N THR A 175 19.63 -6.09 22.54
CA THR A 175 18.30 -6.47 22.03
C THR A 175 18.07 -5.95 20.62
N ILE A 176 18.48 -4.72 20.35
CA ILE A 176 18.32 -4.06 19.05
C ILE A 176 19.07 -4.77 17.91
N PHE A 177 20.12 -5.52 18.23
CA PHE A 177 20.91 -6.28 17.24
C PHE A 177 20.47 -7.73 17.10
N LEU A 178 19.79 -8.28 18.11
CA LEU A 178 19.45 -9.70 18.18
C LEU A 178 17.97 -9.98 17.92
N LYS A 179 17.10 -9.03 18.20
CA LYS A 179 15.64 -9.18 18.04
C LYS A 179 15.12 -8.21 17.01
N LYS A 180 14.05 -8.59 16.32
CA LYS A 180 13.30 -7.68 15.46
C LYS A 180 12.54 -6.65 16.33
N PRO A 181 12.34 -5.42 15.82
CA PRO A 181 11.51 -4.44 16.51
C PRO A 181 10.08 -4.96 16.65
N PHE A 182 9.43 -4.59 17.74
CA PHE A 182 8.03 -4.96 17.97
C PHE A 182 7.07 -4.07 17.15
N TYR A 183 7.40 -2.79 17.01
CA TYR A 183 6.70 -1.86 16.11
C TYR A 183 7.72 -1.13 15.24
N ALA A 184 7.31 -0.83 14.02
CA ALA A 184 8.10 -0.05 13.08
C ALA A 184 7.24 1.00 12.39
N THR A 185 7.85 2.12 12.03
CA THR A 185 7.25 3.16 11.18
C THR A 185 8.36 3.82 10.35
N SER A 186 7.98 4.76 9.51
CA SER A 186 8.92 5.54 8.71
C SER A 186 8.50 6.99 8.65
N THR A 187 9.46 7.88 8.46
CA THR A 187 9.19 9.30 8.21
C THR A 187 8.62 9.54 6.80
N LEU A 188 8.70 8.56 5.91
CA LEU A 188 8.43 8.70 4.48
C LEU A 188 9.26 9.88 3.90
N ASP A 189 8.60 10.85 3.30
CA ASP A 189 9.21 12.06 2.75
C ASP A 189 9.24 13.26 3.72
N SER A 190 8.86 13.04 4.98
CA SER A 190 8.79 14.06 6.03
C SER A 190 9.83 13.84 7.12
N VAL A 191 9.85 14.71 8.10
CA VAL A 191 10.68 14.58 9.32
C VAL A 191 9.89 14.04 10.50
N VAL A 192 8.58 13.83 10.33
CA VAL A 192 7.66 13.43 11.39
C VAL A 192 7.35 11.95 11.27
N TYR A 193 7.40 11.25 12.39
CA TYR A 193 6.93 9.86 12.49
C TYR A 193 5.74 9.76 13.45
N ASN A 194 4.94 8.72 13.27
CA ASN A 194 3.78 8.46 14.12
C ASN A 194 3.54 6.96 14.25
N PHE A 195 3.66 6.45 15.47
CA PHE A 195 3.16 5.14 15.86
C PHE A 195 1.75 5.28 16.38
N LYS A 196 0.87 4.39 15.99
CA LYS A 196 -0.52 4.35 16.42
C LYS A 196 -0.89 2.95 16.88
N THR A 197 -1.97 2.86 17.65
CA THR A 197 -2.49 1.57 18.15
C THR A 197 -1.49 0.81 19.00
N LEU A 198 -0.81 1.54 19.89
CA LEU A 198 0.15 0.96 20.83
C LEU A 198 -0.55 0.57 22.14
N PRO A 199 -0.21 -0.58 22.73
CA PRO A 199 -0.55 -0.90 24.12
C PRO A 199 0.21 0.02 25.10
N PRO A 200 -0.25 0.12 26.34
CA PRO A 200 0.34 1.01 27.35
C PRO A 200 1.60 0.43 28.00
N ASP A 201 2.59 0.09 27.17
CA ASP A 201 3.86 -0.46 27.61
C ASP A 201 4.99 0.57 27.51
N PRO A 202 6.08 0.42 28.27
CA PRO A 202 7.28 1.22 28.08
C PRO A 202 8.04 0.76 26.84
N TYR A 203 8.54 1.74 26.05
CA TYR A 203 9.26 1.47 24.81
C TYR A 203 10.57 2.24 24.74
N ASP A 204 11.58 1.61 24.13
CA ASP A 204 12.77 2.29 23.61
C ASP A 204 12.59 2.59 22.12
N ILE A 205 13.01 3.79 21.69
CA ILE A 205 12.84 4.32 20.33
C ILE A 205 14.21 4.41 19.66
N ILE A 206 14.37 3.69 18.56
CA ILE A 206 15.59 3.66 17.75
C ILE A 206 15.29 4.15 16.33
N ALA A 207 16.15 5.02 15.80
CA ALA A 207 16.06 5.55 14.44
C ALA A 207 17.36 5.33 13.66
#